data_a4d7350c2fcb82bca5bb584c8bceff54
#
_entry.id   a4d7350c2fcb82bca5bb584c8bceff54
#
_cell.length_a   1.000
_cell.length_b   1.000
_cell.length_c   1.000
_cell.angle_alpha   90.00
_cell.angle_beta   90.00
_cell.angle_gamma   90.00
#
_symmetry.space_group_name_H-M   'P 1'
#
loop_
_entity.id
_entity.type
_entity.pdbx_description
1 polymer ?
#
loop_
_entity_poly.entity_id
_entity_poly.type
_entity_poly.pdbx_seq_one_letter_code
_entity_poly.pdbx_strand_id
1 'polypeptide(L)'
;MEWIIHLLRQHSELAIFLTIAAGFWIGKMKIKQFSLGIVTSVLLVGVLVGQLNITIEEPVKSVFFLLFLFAIGYKVGPQFFRGLKKDGLPQVGFAALMCIGCLIITWLLAILMGYNAGEAAGLLAGAQTISAVIGVAEDTINGLNISSSQKSDMINIIPVAYAVTYIFGTAGSAWVLSSLGPKMLGGLEKVKAACKELETRMGTSEADEPGFEQARRPVVFRAYRIENDWFGNGKTVDQLESYFISQGKRLFVERMRHGSSIVNDIIPGQLLQKGDEVVLSGRREFAIGEEDWIGEEIVDPQLLDFPVEVLPVMIHKKPYSNQKLDFIRRQSFMHGVSIRRIKRAGIDIPVFAQTTIDCGDTLELVGLKKEVESAAKELGYIDRPTNATDMTFVGLGILLGGIIGALAIHIGGVPISPSTSGGALIAGLVFGWWRSKRPTFGQIPESSLWVLNNVGLNMFIAVVGISAGPSFVQGLKEVGPMLFIIGALATSLPLLLGLILARYVFKFHPALSLGCTAGARTTTAALGAIQEAVGSETPSLGYTVTYAVGNTLLIIWGVVIVLLIN
;
A
#
# COMPACT_ATOMS: atom_id res chain seq x y z
N MET A 1 -13.87 -39.20 15.41
CA MET A 1 -13.92 -37.74 15.65
C MET A 1 -13.21 -37.36 16.94
N GLU A 2 -13.39 -38.10 18.01
CA GLU A 2 -12.71 -37.85 19.33
C GLU A 2 -11.18 -37.83 19.25
N TRP A 3 -10.58 -38.72 18.44
CA TRP A 3 -9.14 -38.72 18.23
C TRP A 3 -8.60 -37.40 17.66
N ILE A 4 -9.29 -36.80 16.67
CA ILE A 4 -8.90 -35.52 16.08
C ILE A 4 -8.98 -34.39 17.13
N ILE A 5 -10.06 -34.38 17.92
CA ILE A 5 -10.25 -33.39 19.00
C ILE A 5 -9.14 -33.51 20.03
N HIS A 6 -8.80 -34.75 20.44
CA HIS A 6 -7.72 -35.00 21.37
C HIS A 6 -6.36 -34.56 20.80
N LEU A 7 -6.10 -34.84 19.52
CA LEU A 7 -4.89 -34.40 18.83
C LEU A 7 -4.78 -32.86 18.80
N LEU A 8 -5.86 -32.13 18.46
CA LEU A 8 -5.86 -30.67 18.43
C LEU A 8 -5.71 -30.02 19.82
N ARG A 9 -6.17 -30.69 20.87
CA ARG A 9 -5.94 -30.28 22.27
C ARG A 9 -4.52 -30.48 22.73
N GLN A 10 -3.88 -31.59 22.32
CA GLN A 10 -2.48 -31.87 22.65
C GLN A 10 -1.50 -31.01 21.82
N HIS A 11 -1.88 -30.66 20.59
CA HIS A 11 -1.08 -29.94 19.61
C HIS A 11 -1.80 -28.68 19.18
N SER A 12 -1.82 -27.66 20.05
CA SER A 12 -2.53 -26.39 19.80
C SER A 12 -2.04 -25.67 18.54
N GLU A 13 -0.79 -25.89 18.13
CA GLU A 13 -0.23 -25.38 16.88
C GLU A 13 -1.00 -25.90 15.64
N LEU A 14 -1.46 -27.16 15.67
CA LEU A 14 -2.26 -27.72 14.56
C LEU A 14 -3.64 -27.04 14.48
N ALA A 15 -4.22 -26.68 15.62
CA ALA A 15 -5.47 -25.94 15.66
C ALA A 15 -5.32 -24.53 15.04
N ILE A 16 -4.20 -23.86 15.25
CA ILE A 16 -3.88 -22.57 14.63
C ILE A 16 -3.80 -22.73 13.11
N PHE A 17 -3.03 -23.71 12.61
CA PHE A 17 -2.90 -23.93 11.15
C PHE A 17 -4.21 -24.36 10.51
N LEU A 18 -5.01 -25.20 11.17
CA LEU A 18 -6.36 -25.55 10.70
C LEU A 18 -7.24 -24.30 10.56
N THR A 19 -7.21 -23.44 11.58
CA THR A 19 -7.97 -22.18 11.62
C THR A 19 -7.57 -21.27 10.47
N ILE A 20 -6.27 -21.13 10.21
CA ILE A 20 -5.77 -20.31 9.11
C ILE A 20 -6.17 -20.90 7.76
N ALA A 21 -5.95 -22.20 7.54
CA ALA A 21 -6.26 -22.83 6.26
C ALA A 21 -7.74 -22.70 5.92
N ALA A 22 -8.64 -23.03 6.84
CA ALA A 22 -10.07 -22.92 6.65
C ALA A 22 -10.52 -21.44 6.54
N GLY A 23 -9.97 -20.55 7.38
CA GLY A 23 -10.29 -19.12 7.35
C GLY A 23 -9.86 -18.44 6.05
N PHE A 24 -8.68 -18.76 5.52
CA PHE A 24 -8.24 -18.25 4.21
C PHE A 24 -9.11 -18.78 3.07
N TRP A 25 -9.49 -20.05 3.12
CA TRP A 25 -10.36 -20.65 2.11
C TRP A 25 -11.73 -19.96 2.10
N ILE A 26 -12.38 -19.82 3.25
CA ILE A 26 -13.68 -19.15 3.39
C ILE A 26 -13.56 -17.65 3.03
N GLY A 27 -12.52 -16.97 3.51
CA GLY A 27 -12.32 -15.54 3.30
C GLY A 27 -12.08 -15.13 1.85
N LYS A 28 -11.62 -16.06 1.00
CA LYS A 28 -11.49 -15.87 -0.45
C LYS A 28 -12.79 -16.11 -1.21
N MET A 29 -13.78 -16.76 -0.60
CA MET A 29 -15.07 -17.01 -1.26
C MET A 29 -15.81 -15.68 -1.44
N LYS A 30 -16.25 -15.43 -2.68
CA LYS A 30 -17.09 -14.28 -3.02
C LYS A 30 -18.51 -14.77 -3.27
N ILE A 31 -19.47 -14.24 -2.54
CA ILE A 31 -20.90 -14.46 -2.79
C ILE A 31 -21.43 -13.18 -3.43
N LYS A 32 -21.62 -13.20 -4.75
CA LYS A 32 -21.85 -12.01 -5.57
C LYS A 32 -20.68 -11.01 -5.42
N GLN A 33 -20.93 -9.80 -4.92
CA GLN A 33 -19.91 -8.76 -4.68
C GLN A 33 -19.43 -8.71 -3.23
N PHE A 34 -19.94 -9.59 -2.36
CA PHE A 34 -19.60 -9.58 -0.93
C PHE A 34 -18.60 -10.68 -0.60
N SER A 35 -17.58 -10.35 0.19
CA SER A 35 -16.63 -11.27 0.82
C SER A 35 -16.49 -10.89 2.30
N LEU A 36 -16.49 -11.88 3.18
CA LEU A 36 -16.24 -11.68 4.62
C LEU A 36 -14.81 -11.14 4.88
N GLY A 37 -13.90 -11.34 3.92
CA GLY A 37 -12.49 -11.04 4.10
C GLY A 37 -11.76 -12.10 4.94
N ILE A 38 -10.44 -12.18 4.73
CA ILE A 38 -9.62 -13.25 5.34
C ILE A 38 -9.61 -13.14 6.86
N VAL A 39 -9.36 -11.95 7.40
CA VAL A 39 -9.19 -11.72 8.85
C VAL A 39 -10.43 -12.11 9.64
N THR A 40 -11.61 -11.66 9.19
CA THR A 40 -12.88 -12.01 9.82
C THR A 40 -13.18 -13.50 9.73
N SER A 41 -12.89 -14.10 8.57
CA SER A 41 -13.09 -15.55 8.38
C SER A 41 -12.18 -16.38 9.27
N VAL A 42 -10.90 -15.99 9.41
CA VAL A 42 -9.95 -16.64 10.33
C VAL A 42 -10.43 -16.50 11.78
N LEU A 43 -10.92 -15.33 12.18
CA LEU A 43 -11.48 -15.12 13.52
C LEU A 43 -12.67 -16.05 13.78
N LEU A 44 -13.65 -16.09 12.88
CA LEU A 44 -14.86 -16.90 13.04
C LEU A 44 -14.56 -18.41 13.04
N VAL A 45 -13.65 -18.86 12.16
CA VAL A 45 -13.18 -20.25 12.20
C VAL A 45 -12.43 -20.53 13.51
N GLY A 46 -11.62 -19.58 13.98
CA GLY A 46 -10.95 -19.67 15.28
C GLY A 46 -11.94 -19.84 16.43
N VAL A 47 -13.01 -19.05 16.43
CA VAL A 47 -14.12 -19.17 17.40
C VAL A 47 -14.77 -20.56 17.37
N LEU A 48 -15.00 -21.12 16.17
CA LEU A 48 -15.55 -22.47 16.02
C LEU A 48 -14.59 -23.54 16.55
N VAL A 49 -13.31 -23.45 16.21
CA VAL A 49 -12.27 -24.36 16.73
C VAL A 49 -12.10 -24.20 18.24
N GLY A 50 -12.21 -23.00 18.76
CA GLY A 50 -12.15 -22.67 20.19
C GLY A 50 -13.24 -23.33 21.04
N GLN A 51 -14.42 -23.67 20.43
CA GLN A 51 -15.44 -24.46 21.13
C GLN A 51 -14.91 -25.83 21.60
N LEU A 52 -13.78 -26.28 21.05
CA LEU A 52 -13.11 -27.51 21.50
C LEU A 52 -12.32 -27.32 22.79
N ASN A 53 -12.37 -26.16 23.44
CA ASN A 53 -11.60 -25.83 24.66
C ASN A 53 -10.08 -26.07 24.48
N ILE A 54 -9.50 -25.49 23.46
CA ILE A 54 -8.07 -25.53 23.19
C ILE A 54 -7.41 -24.32 23.85
N THR A 55 -6.37 -24.54 24.65
CA THR A 55 -5.58 -23.48 25.28
C THR A 55 -4.32 -23.21 24.46
N ILE A 56 -4.02 -21.95 24.21
CA ILE A 56 -2.81 -21.51 23.51
C ILE A 56 -2.03 -20.58 24.43
N GLU A 57 -0.72 -20.78 24.50
CA GLU A 57 0.15 -19.96 25.34
C GLU A 57 0.29 -18.53 24.78
N GLU A 58 0.23 -17.53 25.68
CA GLU A 58 0.35 -16.10 25.35
C GLU A 58 1.59 -15.72 24.52
N PRO A 59 2.80 -16.29 24.75
CA PRO A 59 3.97 -15.94 23.94
C PRO A 59 3.80 -16.20 22.44
N VAL A 60 3.05 -17.23 22.06
CA VAL A 60 2.78 -17.56 20.64
C VAL A 60 2.02 -16.40 19.98
N LYS A 61 0.96 -15.92 20.63
CA LYS A 61 0.16 -14.79 20.16
C LYS A 61 1.01 -13.52 20.01
N SER A 62 1.78 -13.20 21.05
CA SER A 62 2.60 -11.99 21.10
C SER A 62 3.67 -11.94 20.01
N VAL A 63 4.39 -13.05 19.77
CA VAL A 63 5.44 -13.10 18.73
C VAL A 63 4.88 -12.76 17.36
N PHE A 64 3.77 -13.37 16.96
CA PHE A 64 3.16 -13.11 15.66
C PHE A 64 2.61 -11.67 15.55
N PHE A 65 2.07 -11.15 16.66
CA PHE A 65 1.57 -9.78 16.69
C PHE A 65 2.69 -8.73 16.55
N LEU A 66 3.83 -8.93 17.23
CA LEU A 66 5.00 -8.05 17.11
C LEU A 66 5.57 -8.06 15.69
N LEU A 67 5.69 -9.24 15.06
CA LEU A 67 6.11 -9.37 13.66
C LEU A 67 5.18 -8.60 12.71
N PHE A 68 3.86 -8.73 12.91
CA PHE A 68 2.86 -8.00 12.14
C PHE A 68 2.98 -6.48 12.31
N LEU A 69 3.05 -5.99 13.55
CA LEU A 69 3.11 -4.56 13.82
C LEU A 69 4.40 -3.92 13.30
N PHE A 70 5.53 -4.61 13.46
CA PHE A 70 6.79 -4.16 12.86
C PHE A 70 6.70 -4.10 11.34
N ALA A 71 6.15 -5.13 10.69
CA ALA A 71 6.04 -5.20 9.23
C ALA A 71 5.14 -4.08 8.68
N ILE A 72 3.99 -3.82 9.32
CA ILE A 72 3.11 -2.74 8.89
C ILE A 72 3.74 -1.37 9.12
N GLY A 73 4.39 -1.16 10.28
CA GLY A 73 5.14 0.07 10.56
C GLY A 73 6.25 0.31 9.53
N TYR A 74 7.05 -0.72 9.23
CA TYR A 74 8.11 -0.66 8.22
C TYR A 74 7.58 -0.26 6.83
N LYS A 75 6.45 -0.85 6.42
CA LYS A 75 5.81 -0.57 5.13
C LYS A 75 5.34 0.88 5.03
N VAL A 76 4.71 1.42 6.07
CA VAL A 76 4.11 2.76 6.03
C VAL A 76 5.06 3.88 6.48
N GLY A 77 6.17 3.55 7.14
CA GLY A 77 7.14 4.49 7.70
C GLY A 77 7.64 5.56 6.73
N PRO A 78 8.11 5.21 5.52
CA PRO A 78 8.56 6.19 4.53
C PRO A 78 7.50 7.22 4.18
N GLN A 79 6.22 6.80 4.08
CA GLN A 79 5.10 7.67 3.74
C GLN A 79 4.67 8.56 4.92
N PHE A 80 4.67 7.99 6.13
CA PHE A 80 4.37 8.73 7.35
C PHE A 80 5.32 9.93 7.50
N PHE A 81 6.63 9.71 7.45
CA PHE A 81 7.62 10.79 7.58
C PHE A 81 7.66 11.73 6.36
N ARG A 82 7.28 11.24 5.17
CA ARG A 82 7.12 12.10 3.99
C ARG A 82 5.93 13.05 4.15
N GLY A 83 4.81 12.55 4.64
CA GLY A 83 3.61 13.34 4.88
C GLY A 83 3.86 14.54 5.81
N LEU A 84 4.81 14.42 6.72
CA LEU A 84 5.22 15.52 7.60
C LEU A 84 6.00 16.66 6.91
N LYS A 85 6.33 16.55 5.61
CA LYS A 85 6.90 17.65 4.83
C LYS A 85 5.80 18.63 4.38
N LYS A 86 6.21 19.88 3.99
CA LYS A 86 5.28 20.97 3.66
C LYS A 86 4.16 20.60 2.69
N ASP A 87 4.46 19.81 1.66
CA ASP A 87 3.48 19.47 0.61
C ASP A 87 2.46 18.41 1.04
N GLY A 88 2.78 17.61 2.05
CA GLY A 88 1.89 16.59 2.63
C GLY A 88 1.12 17.06 3.86
N LEU A 89 1.49 18.21 4.46
CA LEU A 89 0.89 18.70 5.71
C LEU A 89 -0.64 18.82 5.69
N PRO A 90 -1.29 19.32 4.61
CA PRO A 90 -2.75 19.37 4.57
C PRO A 90 -3.39 17.96 4.66
N GLN A 91 -2.80 16.96 4.00
CA GLN A 91 -3.28 15.59 4.05
C GLN A 91 -3.04 14.94 5.43
N VAL A 92 -1.91 15.23 6.07
CA VAL A 92 -1.62 14.81 7.46
C VAL A 92 -2.58 15.45 8.43
N GLY A 93 -2.78 16.76 8.35
CA GLY A 93 -3.75 17.49 9.18
C GLY A 93 -5.17 16.97 9.02
N PHE A 94 -5.59 16.70 7.79
CA PHE A 94 -6.87 16.08 7.50
C PHE A 94 -6.99 14.69 8.15
N ALA A 95 -5.99 13.82 7.94
CA ALA A 95 -6.01 12.47 8.49
C ALA A 95 -6.02 12.48 10.02
N ALA A 96 -5.24 13.35 10.64
CA ALA A 96 -5.21 13.51 12.10
C ALA A 96 -6.58 13.95 12.65
N LEU A 97 -7.20 14.97 12.07
CA LEU A 97 -8.54 15.44 12.47
C LEU A 97 -9.59 14.35 12.27
N MET A 98 -9.53 13.63 11.16
CA MET A 98 -10.45 12.52 10.91
C MET A 98 -10.27 11.38 11.91
N CYS A 99 -9.02 10.99 12.24
CA CYS A 99 -8.74 9.97 13.25
C CYS A 99 -9.19 10.39 14.66
N ILE A 100 -9.03 11.67 15.02
CA ILE A 100 -9.59 12.23 16.26
C ILE A 100 -11.12 12.12 16.24
N GLY A 101 -11.76 12.46 15.13
CA GLY A 101 -13.20 12.27 14.95
C GLY A 101 -13.64 10.81 15.11
N CYS A 102 -12.87 9.85 14.56
CA CYS A 102 -13.11 8.42 14.75
C CYS A 102 -13.07 8.03 16.24
N LEU A 103 -12.05 8.51 16.98
CA LEU A 103 -11.93 8.26 18.42
C LEU A 103 -13.09 8.85 19.20
N ILE A 104 -13.38 10.14 19.03
CA ILE A 104 -14.42 10.86 19.77
C ILE A 104 -15.79 10.25 19.51
N ILE A 105 -16.13 9.98 18.25
CA ILE A 105 -17.44 9.39 17.91
C ILE A 105 -17.57 8.00 18.52
N THR A 106 -16.54 7.16 18.42
CA THR A 106 -16.58 5.82 19.00
C THR A 106 -16.67 5.88 20.53
N TRP A 107 -15.91 6.75 21.17
CA TRP A 107 -15.93 6.97 22.62
C TRP A 107 -17.30 7.45 23.11
N LEU A 108 -17.90 8.45 22.44
CA LEU A 108 -19.24 8.94 22.78
C LEU A 108 -20.31 7.85 22.63
N LEU A 109 -20.25 7.07 21.56
CA LEU A 109 -21.17 5.95 21.34
C LEU A 109 -20.98 4.86 22.41
N ALA A 110 -19.74 4.57 22.80
CA ALA A 110 -19.44 3.59 23.84
C ALA A 110 -19.98 4.05 25.21
N ILE A 111 -19.79 5.32 25.59
CA ILE A 111 -20.38 5.88 26.84
C ILE A 111 -21.88 5.85 26.80
N LEU A 112 -22.50 6.27 25.68
CA LEU A 112 -23.97 6.29 25.55
C LEU A 112 -24.58 4.91 25.75
N MET A 113 -23.88 3.87 25.34
CA MET A 113 -24.30 2.47 25.45
C MET A 113 -23.86 1.80 26.75
N GLY A 114 -23.04 2.44 27.56
CA GLY A 114 -22.47 1.84 28.78
C GLY A 114 -21.49 0.70 28.49
N TYR A 115 -20.81 0.75 27.35
CA TYR A 115 -19.85 -0.27 26.96
C TYR A 115 -18.59 -0.22 27.81
N ASN A 116 -18.05 -1.39 28.17
CA ASN A 116 -16.75 -1.52 28.81
C ASN A 116 -15.59 -1.29 27.84
N ALA A 117 -14.37 -1.23 28.37
CA ALA A 117 -13.16 -0.97 27.56
C ALA A 117 -12.95 -2.00 26.44
N GLY A 118 -13.31 -3.27 26.66
CA GLY A 118 -13.20 -4.33 25.65
C GLY A 118 -14.20 -4.13 24.50
N GLU A 119 -15.48 -3.86 24.83
CA GLU A 119 -16.52 -3.58 23.83
C GLU A 119 -16.17 -2.33 23.00
N ALA A 120 -15.71 -1.26 23.67
CA ALA A 120 -15.32 -0.01 23.01
C ALA A 120 -14.12 -0.19 22.08
N ALA A 121 -13.11 -0.96 22.50
CA ALA A 121 -11.95 -1.29 21.69
C ALA A 121 -12.33 -2.16 20.46
N GLY A 122 -13.18 -3.16 20.66
CA GLY A 122 -13.69 -3.99 19.58
C GLY A 122 -14.55 -3.20 18.58
N LEU A 123 -15.40 -2.28 19.08
CA LEU A 123 -16.18 -1.34 18.27
C LEU A 123 -15.26 -0.45 17.42
N LEU A 124 -14.22 0.13 18.02
CA LEU A 124 -13.23 0.94 17.29
C LEU A 124 -12.53 0.11 16.22
N ALA A 125 -12.02 -1.07 16.60
CA ALA A 125 -11.29 -1.95 15.70
C ALA A 125 -12.11 -2.37 14.48
N GLY A 126 -13.35 -2.78 14.70
CA GLY A 126 -14.22 -3.25 13.62
C GLY A 126 -14.78 -2.12 12.77
N ALA A 127 -15.33 -1.07 13.39
CA ALA A 127 -15.88 0.07 12.68
C ALA A 127 -14.82 0.78 11.83
N GLN A 128 -13.57 0.86 12.27
CA GLN A 128 -12.47 1.48 11.53
C GLN A 128 -11.67 0.48 10.66
N THR A 129 -12.05 -0.79 10.65
CA THR A 129 -11.39 -1.88 9.89
C THR A 129 -9.90 -2.05 10.23
N ILE A 130 -9.52 -1.83 11.48
CA ILE A 130 -8.13 -1.85 11.96
C ILE A 130 -7.90 -2.94 13.01
N SER A 131 -7.65 -4.16 12.56
CA SER A 131 -7.49 -5.35 13.41
C SER A 131 -6.35 -5.24 14.43
N ALA A 132 -5.34 -4.42 14.16
CA ALA A 132 -4.22 -4.18 15.07
C ALA A 132 -4.65 -3.62 16.43
N VAL A 133 -5.77 -2.92 16.50
CA VAL A 133 -6.35 -2.38 17.74
C VAL A 133 -6.70 -3.50 18.73
N ILE A 134 -7.09 -4.69 18.25
CA ILE A 134 -7.43 -5.83 19.11
C ILE A 134 -6.29 -6.13 20.08
N GLY A 135 -5.09 -6.38 19.55
CA GLY A 135 -3.94 -6.75 20.36
C GLY A 135 -3.39 -5.60 21.20
N VAL A 136 -3.41 -4.37 20.65
CA VAL A 136 -2.94 -3.19 21.41
C VAL A 136 -3.89 -2.90 22.58
N ALA A 137 -5.21 -3.04 22.40
CA ALA A 137 -6.19 -2.90 23.45
C ALA A 137 -6.05 -4.01 24.51
N GLU A 138 -5.84 -5.25 24.08
CA GLU A 138 -5.60 -6.38 24.97
C GLU A 138 -4.34 -6.18 25.83
N ASP A 139 -3.22 -5.77 25.23
CA ASP A 139 -1.99 -5.43 25.97
C ASP A 139 -2.26 -4.32 27.00
N THR A 140 -3.06 -3.30 26.62
CA THR A 140 -3.41 -2.19 27.51
C THR A 140 -4.28 -2.66 28.68
N ILE A 141 -5.32 -3.46 28.42
CA ILE A 141 -6.20 -4.03 29.45
C ILE A 141 -5.38 -4.92 30.42
N ASN A 142 -4.43 -5.71 29.93
CA ASN A 142 -3.54 -6.50 30.76
C ASN A 142 -2.70 -5.65 31.72
N GLY A 143 -2.35 -4.42 31.32
CA GLY A 143 -1.64 -3.44 32.14
C GLY A 143 -2.48 -2.72 33.18
N LEU A 144 -3.82 -2.79 33.13
CA LEU A 144 -4.70 -2.11 34.08
C LEU A 144 -4.62 -2.73 35.48
N ASN A 145 -4.85 -1.92 36.50
CA ASN A 145 -4.87 -2.37 37.89
C ASN A 145 -6.29 -2.80 38.34
N ILE A 146 -6.83 -3.81 37.66
CA ILE A 146 -8.15 -4.42 37.92
C ILE A 146 -8.03 -5.92 38.13
N SER A 147 -9.08 -6.60 38.60
CA SER A 147 -9.05 -8.05 38.84
C SER A 147 -8.84 -8.86 37.56
N SER A 148 -8.22 -10.04 37.70
CA SER A 148 -7.96 -10.94 36.56
C SER A 148 -9.26 -11.38 35.85
N SER A 149 -10.37 -11.52 36.60
CA SER A 149 -11.67 -11.83 36.01
C SER A 149 -12.16 -10.69 35.11
N GLN A 150 -12.11 -9.45 35.59
CA GLN A 150 -12.51 -8.28 34.79
C GLN A 150 -11.67 -8.12 33.52
N LYS A 151 -10.35 -8.34 33.62
CA LYS A 151 -9.47 -8.35 32.44
C LYS A 151 -9.92 -9.39 31.43
N SER A 152 -10.15 -10.61 31.88
CA SER A 152 -10.59 -11.71 31.02
C SER A 152 -11.91 -11.41 30.33
N ASP A 153 -12.89 -10.87 31.06
CA ASP A 153 -14.20 -10.51 30.50
C ASP A 153 -14.06 -9.43 29.41
N MET A 154 -13.28 -8.38 29.68
CA MET A 154 -13.01 -7.31 28.72
C MET A 154 -12.25 -7.81 27.48
N ILE A 155 -11.26 -8.68 27.64
CA ILE A 155 -10.47 -9.22 26.54
C ILE A 155 -11.31 -10.14 25.66
N ASN A 156 -12.13 -11.00 26.27
CA ASN A 156 -12.95 -11.97 25.55
C ASN A 156 -14.07 -11.32 24.72
N ILE A 157 -14.53 -10.13 25.07
CA ILE A 157 -15.58 -9.42 24.30
C ILE A 157 -15.02 -8.64 23.10
N ILE A 158 -13.72 -8.29 23.06
CA ILE A 158 -13.11 -7.55 21.95
C ILE A 158 -13.35 -8.25 20.60
N PRO A 159 -13.09 -9.57 20.43
CA PRO A 159 -13.31 -10.28 19.17
C PRO A 159 -14.78 -10.29 18.73
N VAL A 160 -15.72 -10.35 19.68
CA VAL A 160 -17.17 -10.30 19.41
C VAL A 160 -17.53 -8.94 18.81
N ALA A 161 -17.16 -7.86 19.53
CA ALA A 161 -17.43 -6.49 19.10
C ALA A 161 -16.77 -6.18 17.74
N TYR A 162 -15.53 -6.63 17.55
CA TYR A 162 -14.83 -6.52 16.29
C TYR A 162 -15.56 -7.23 15.14
N ALA A 163 -15.89 -8.52 15.30
CA ALA A 163 -16.49 -9.31 14.22
C ALA A 163 -17.82 -8.73 13.76
N VAL A 164 -18.69 -8.32 14.70
CA VAL A 164 -20.00 -7.75 14.41
C VAL A 164 -19.88 -6.41 13.69
N THR A 165 -19.00 -5.53 14.14
CA THR A 165 -18.88 -4.17 13.60
C THR A 165 -18.04 -4.10 12.33
N TYR A 166 -17.12 -5.03 12.13
CA TYR A 166 -16.25 -5.10 10.94
C TYR A 166 -17.04 -5.36 9.65
N ILE A 167 -18.15 -6.10 9.72
CA ILE A 167 -18.99 -6.40 8.54
C ILE A 167 -19.45 -5.08 7.90
N PHE A 168 -20.06 -4.20 8.68
CA PHE A 168 -20.46 -2.89 8.19
C PHE A 168 -19.28 -1.95 8.00
N GLY A 169 -18.24 -2.06 8.85
CA GLY A 169 -16.98 -1.33 8.71
C GLY A 169 -16.38 -1.44 7.29
N THR A 170 -16.41 -2.63 6.72
CA THR A 170 -15.90 -2.90 5.36
C THR A 170 -16.91 -2.56 4.27
N ALA A 171 -18.07 -3.24 4.29
CA ALA A 171 -19.09 -3.10 3.24
C ALA A 171 -19.73 -1.70 3.25
N GLY A 172 -20.02 -1.17 4.45
CA GLY A 172 -20.58 0.16 4.62
C GLY A 172 -19.64 1.27 4.19
N SER A 173 -18.34 1.16 4.51
CA SER A 173 -17.35 2.13 4.04
C SER A 173 -17.21 2.16 2.54
N ALA A 174 -17.16 0.98 1.89
CA ALA A 174 -17.13 0.89 0.44
C ALA A 174 -18.37 1.53 -0.18
N TRP A 175 -19.56 1.20 0.33
CA TRP A 175 -20.82 1.78 -0.14
C TRP A 175 -20.93 3.29 0.07
N VAL A 176 -20.59 3.78 1.28
CA VAL A 176 -20.63 5.22 1.59
C VAL A 176 -19.70 5.99 0.67
N LEU A 177 -18.47 5.55 0.49
CA LEU A 177 -17.47 6.30 -0.28
C LEU A 177 -17.63 6.16 -1.80
N SER A 178 -18.16 5.05 -2.31
CA SER A 178 -18.41 4.88 -3.76
C SER A 178 -19.75 5.46 -4.23
N SER A 179 -20.76 5.53 -3.34
CA SER A 179 -22.12 5.95 -3.71
C SER A 179 -22.53 7.29 -3.12
N LEU A 180 -22.43 7.46 -1.78
CA LEU A 180 -22.83 8.68 -1.09
C LEU A 180 -21.74 9.77 -1.20
N GLY A 181 -20.47 9.39 -1.14
CA GLY A 181 -19.34 10.31 -1.25
C GLY A 181 -19.37 11.16 -2.53
N PRO A 182 -19.48 10.56 -3.73
CA PRO A 182 -19.64 11.33 -4.96
C PRO A 182 -20.84 12.27 -4.96
N LYS A 183 -22.00 11.86 -4.40
CA LYS A 183 -23.19 12.73 -4.28
C LYS A 183 -22.90 13.97 -3.43
N MET A 184 -22.22 13.80 -2.29
CA MET A 184 -21.81 14.91 -1.42
C MET A 184 -20.79 15.85 -2.09
N LEU A 185 -19.99 15.34 -3.04
CA LEU A 185 -19.00 16.12 -3.78
C LEU A 185 -19.57 16.77 -5.07
N GLY A 186 -20.85 16.64 -5.32
CA GLY A 186 -21.54 17.29 -6.43
C GLY A 186 -22.01 16.36 -7.54
N GLY A 187 -22.01 15.06 -7.29
CA GLY A 187 -22.46 14.01 -8.21
C GLY A 187 -21.33 13.20 -8.82
N LEU A 188 -21.63 11.95 -9.17
CA LEU A 188 -20.64 11.00 -9.71
C LEU A 188 -19.99 11.52 -11.02
N GLU A 189 -20.80 12.07 -11.92
CA GLU A 189 -20.30 12.59 -13.21
C GLU A 189 -19.36 13.78 -13.01
N LYS A 190 -19.63 14.63 -12.01
CA LYS A 190 -18.72 15.74 -11.67
C LYS A 190 -17.40 15.24 -11.11
N VAL A 191 -17.43 14.18 -10.29
CA VAL A 191 -16.20 13.58 -9.75
C VAL A 191 -15.42 12.90 -10.86
N LYS A 192 -16.07 12.17 -11.78
CA LYS A 192 -15.42 11.59 -12.97
C LYS A 192 -14.76 12.67 -13.84
N ALA A 193 -15.49 13.76 -14.12
CA ALA A 193 -14.94 14.88 -14.89
C ALA A 193 -13.73 15.51 -14.19
N ALA A 194 -13.80 15.67 -12.86
CA ALA A 194 -12.69 16.16 -12.06
C ALA A 194 -11.47 15.19 -12.08
N CYS A 195 -11.70 13.88 -12.04
CA CYS A 195 -10.63 12.90 -12.22
C CYS A 195 -9.96 13.05 -13.59
N LYS A 196 -10.77 13.11 -14.65
CA LYS A 196 -10.28 13.28 -16.03
C LYS A 196 -9.54 14.60 -16.23
N GLU A 197 -10.03 15.70 -15.64
CA GLU A 197 -9.34 17.00 -15.67
C GLU A 197 -7.97 16.91 -14.99
N LEU A 198 -7.89 16.26 -13.84
CA LEU A 198 -6.63 16.08 -13.11
C LEU A 198 -5.66 15.20 -13.89
N GLU A 199 -6.12 14.10 -14.48
CA GLU A 199 -5.35 13.25 -15.37
C GLU A 199 -4.81 14.01 -16.58
N THR A 200 -5.65 14.80 -17.25
CA THR A 200 -5.24 15.65 -18.38
C THR A 200 -4.18 16.68 -17.97
N ARG A 201 -4.34 17.33 -16.81
CA ARG A 201 -3.33 18.25 -16.26
C ARG A 201 -2.02 17.54 -15.91
N MET A 202 -2.08 16.25 -15.55
CA MET A 202 -0.91 15.42 -15.25
C MET A 202 -0.27 14.84 -16.52
N GLY A 203 -0.83 15.02 -17.71
CA GLY A 203 -0.20 14.71 -19.00
C GLY A 203 -0.68 13.41 -19.66
N THR A 204 -1.91 12.98 -19.41
CA THR A 204 -2.54 11.92 -20.21
C THR A 204 -3.66 12.47 -21.07
N SER A 205 -3.63 12.09 -22.33
CA SER A 205 -4.83 11.95 -23.15
C SER A 205 -5.23 10.46 -23.11
N GLU A 206 -6.47 10.21 -22.71
CA GLU A 206 -7.22 8.94 -22.77
C GLU A 206 -6.96 7.89 -21.69
N ALA A 207 -8.10 7.42 -21.17
CA ALA A 207 -8.25 6.56 -20.01
C ALA A 207 -7.53 5.21 -20.11
N ASP A 208 -6.69 4.91 -19.11
CA ASP A 208 -6.29 3.56 -18.78
C ASP A 208 -7.24 3.02 -17.71
N GLU A 209 -7.95 1.95 -18.01
CA GLU A 209 -8.71 1.20 -17.02
C GLU A 209 -7.76 0.52 -16.01
N PRO A 210 -8.08 0.51 -14.71
CA PRO A 210 -7.26 -0.17 -13.69
C PRO A 210 -7.07 -1.64 -14.01
N GLY A 211 -5.81 -2.08 -14.08
CA GLY A 211 -5.45 -3.47 -14.35
C GLY A 211 -5.21 -3.84 -15.82
N PHE A 212 -5.40 -2.89 -16.74
CA PHE A 212 -5.03 -3.07 -18.15
C PHE A 212 -3.78 -2.23 -18.47
N GLU A 213 -2.68 -2.88 -18.82
CA GLU A 213 -1.59 -2.20 -19.52
C GLU A 213 -2.06 -1.99 -20.98
N GLN A 214 -2.11 -0.74 -21.43
CA GLN A 214 -2.39 -0.50 -22.84
C GLN A 214 -1.28 -1.12 -23.69
N ALA A 215 -1.65 -1.94 -24.66
CA ALA A 215 -0.72 -2.56 -25.60
C ALA A 215 0.13 -1.55 -26.39
N ARG A 216 -0.19 -0.26 -26.32
CA ARG A 216 0.54 0.85 -26.96
C ARG A 216 1.74 1.35 -26.15
N ARG A 217 1.83 1.08 -24.83
CA ARG A 217 2.86 1.68 -23.95
C ARG A 217 4.11 0.85 -23.63
N PRO A 218 4.18 -0.49 -23.86
CA PRO A 218 5.42 -1.18 -23.63
C PRO A 218 6.53 -0.57 -24.47
N VAL A 219 7.72 -0.48 -23.89
CA VAL A 219 8.93 -0.16 -24.63
C VAL A 219 9.22 -1.35 -25.53
N VAL A 220 9.41 -1.09 -26.81
CA VAL A 220 9.72 -2.10 -27.81
C VAL A 220 11.05 -1.75 -28.49
N PHE A 221 11.70 -2.77 -28.99
CA PHE A 221 12.90 -2.67 -29.82
C PHE A 221 12.53 -3.20 -31.20
N ARG A 222 12.75 -2.39 -32.23
CA ARG A 222 12.44 -2.69 -33.61
C ARG A 222 13.64 -2.43 -34.49
N ALA A 223 13.89 -3.31 -35.41
CA ALA A 223 14.98 -3.15 -36.38
C ALA A 223 14.42 -2.68 -37.72
N TYR A 224 15.07 -1.67 -38.30
CA TYR A 224 14.67 -1.08 -39.57
C TYR A 224 15.87 -1.00 -40.49
N ARG A 225 15.65 -1.21 -41.79
CA ARG A 225 16.62 -0.90 -42.83
C ARG A 225 16.42 0.53 -43.27
N ILE A 226 17.48 1.33 -43.29
CA ILE A 226 17.42 2.74 -43.69
C ILE A 226 17.29 2.84 -45.21
N GLU A 227 16.15 3.33 -45.69
CA GLU A 227 15.83 3.49 -47.10
C GLU A 227 15.56 4.95 -47.49
N ASN A 228 15.24 5.81 -46.53
CA ASN A 228 14.87 7.20 -46.77
C ASN A 228 16.07 8.01 -47.33
N ASP A 229 15.80 8.79 -48.37
CA ASP A 229 16.81 9.65 -49.03
C ASP A 229 17.34 10.77 -48.12
N TRP A 230 16.67 11.05 -46.99
CA TRP A 230 17.16 11.96 -45.96
C TRP A 230 18.53 11.57 -45.43
N PHE A 231 18.87 10.30 -45.47
CA PHE A 231 20.15 9.74 -45.05
C PHE A 231 21.21 9.73 -46.17
N GLY A 232 20.88 10.18 -47.40
CA GLY A 232 21.73 10.07 -48.57
C GLY A 232 23.10 10.71 -48.44
N ASN A 233 23.22 11.81 -47.68
CA ASN A 233 24.49 12.47 -47.37
C ASN A 233 25.11 12.06 -46.03
N GLY A 234 24.62 10.98 -45.43
CA GLY A 234 24.95 10.58 -44.07
C GLY A 234 24.28 11.50 -43.02
N LYS A 235 23.71 10.92 -41.99
CA LYS A 235 23.18 11.64 -40.84
C LYS A 235 23.76 11.03 -39.56
N THR A 236 23.95 11.86 -38.56
CA THR A 236 24.38 11.33 -37.27
C THR A 236 23.19 10.80 -36.45
N VAL A 237 23.46 9.87 -35.53
CA VAL A 237 22.46 9.34 -34.61
C VAL A 237 21.78 10.49 -33.87
N ASP A 238 22.53 11.48 -33.38
CA ASP A 238 21.99 12.65 -32.69
C ASP A 238 21.01 13.45 -33.57
N GLN A 239 21.29 13.57 -34.88
CA GLN A 239 20.37 14.24 -35.78
C GLN A 239 19.06 13.47 -35.96
N LEU A 240 19.12 12.14 -36.03
CA LEU A 240 17.95 11.28 -36.14
C LEU A 240 17.10 11.36 -34.89
N GLU A 241 17.71 11.21 -33.73
CA GLU A 241 17.01 11.27 -32.43
C GLU A 241 16.41 12.65 -32.18
N SER A 242 17.15 13.73 -32.51
CA SER A 242 16.66 15.10 -32.44
C SER A 242 15.46 15.32 -33.36
N TYR A 243 15.46 14.73 -34.56
CA TYR A 243 14.32 14.76 -35.46
C TYR A 243 13.09 14.12 -34.79
N PHE A 244 13.20 12.91 -34.24
CA PHE A 244 12.10 12.24 -33.54
C PHE A 244 11.59 13.05 -32.35
N ILE A 245 12.50 13.60 -31.55
CA ILE A 245 12.14 14.46 -30.42
C ILE A 245 11.34 15.69 -30.88
N SER A 246 11.71 16.30 -32.03
CA SER A 246 10.98 17.44 -32.60
C SER A 246 9.55 17.07 -33.02
N GLN A 247 9.32 15.81 -33.39
CA GLN A 247 8.01 15.24 -33.69
C GLN A 247 7.24 14.76 -32.45
N GLY A 248 7.77 15.00 -31.24
CA GLY A 248 7.18 14.52 -29.98
C GLY A 248 7.37 13.03 -29.71
N LYS A 249 8.16 12.33 -30.51
CA LYS A 249 8.47 10.92 -30.40
C LYS A 249 9.81 10.74 -29.68
N ARG A 250 9.87 9.91 -28.64
CA ARG A 250 11.14 9.54 -27.99
C ARG A 250 11.55 8.16 -28.49
N LEU A 251 12.35 8.15 -29.54
CA LEU A 251 12.97 6.97 -30.13
C LEU A 251 14.48 7.16 -30.08
N PHE A 252 15.20 6.10 -29.70
CA PHE A 252 16.64 6.08 -29.53
C PHE A 252 17.25 4.96 -30.35
N VAL A 253 18.44 5.19 -30.92
CA VAL A 253 19.21 4.18 -31.67
C VAL A 253 20.03 3.37 -30.67
N GLU A 254 19.72 2.10 -30.53
CA GLU A 254 20.39 1.20 -29.57
C GLU A 254 21.52 0.39 -30.18
N ARG A 255 21.37 0.06 -31.44
CA ARG A 255 22.33 -0.77 -32.21
C ARG A 255 22.23 -0.45 -33.68
N MET A 256 23.30 -0.62 -34.38
CA MET A 256 23.31 -0.53 -35.85
C MET A 256 24.17 -1.62 -36.50
N ARG A 257 23.85 -1.94 -37.75
CA ARG A 257 24.68 -2.76 -38.59
C ARG A 257 25.06 -1.94 -39.84
N HIS A 258 26.36 -1.87 -40.10
CA HIS A 258 26.90 -1.31 -41.31
C HIS A 258 27.58 -2.43 -42.10
N GLY A 259 27.02 -2.82 -43.25
CA GLY A 259 27.48 -4.01 -44.01
C GLY A 259 27.36 -5.29 -43.16
N SER A 260 28.51 -5.92 -42.84
CA SER A 260 28.56 -7.13 -42.00
C SER A 260 28.92 -6.84 -40.54
N SER A 261 29.19 -5.59 -40.16
CA SER A 261 29.67 -5.23 -38.83
C SER A 261 28.53 -4.68 -37.96
N ILE A 262 28.34 -5.29 -36.79
CA ILE A 262 27.38 -4.82 -35.78
C ILE A 262 28.09 -3.89 -34.80
N VAL A 263 27.57 -2.67 -34.64
CA VAL A 263 28.03 -1.67 -33.66
C VAL A 263 27.08 -1.70 -32.47
N ASN A 264 27.60 -2.07 -31.29
CA ASN A 264 26.83 -2.22 -30.06
C ASN A 264 26.85 -0.96 -29.19
N ASP A 265 27.96 -0.21 -29.20
CA ASP A 265 28.11 1.03 -28.46
C ASP A 265 27.88 2.20 -29.42
N ILE A 266 26.66 2.71 -29.45
CA ILE A 266 26.25 3.83 -30.29
C ILE A 266 26.70 5.15 -29.65
N ILE A 267 27.34 5.99 -30.45
CA ILE A 267 27.71 7.36 -30.02
C ILE A 267 26.91 8.40 -30.81
N PRO A 268 26.58 9.57 -30.24
CA PRO A 268 25.75 10.59 -30.90
C PRO A 268 26.26 11.01 -32.28
N GLY A 269 27.58 11.05 -32.47
CA GLY A 269 28.22 11.39 -33.75
C GLY A 269 28.33 10.24 -34.75
N GLN A 270 27.86 9.04 -34.45
CA GLN A 270 27.89 7.88 -35.35
C GLN A 270 27.08 8.17 -36.61
N LEU A 271 27.70 7.97 -37.77
CA LEU A 271 27.05 8.18 -39.06
C LEU A 271 26.14 7.00 -39.43
N LEU A 272 24.97 7.35 -39.89
CA LEU A 272 23.95 6.48 -40.47
C LEU A 272 23.84 6.76 -41.94
N GLN A 273 23.82 5.72 -42.76
CA GLN A 273 23.74 5.80 -44.21
C GLN A 273 22.60 4.96 -44.75
N LYS A 274 22.16 5.26 -45.96
CA LYS A 274 21.16 4.45 -46.67
C LYS A 274 21.69 3.03 -46.84
N GLY A 275 20.91 2.03 -46.49
CA GLY A 275 21.27 0.62 -46.47
C GLY A 275 21.77 0.09 -45.12
N ASP A 276 22.04 0.94 -44.13
CA ASP A 276 22.31 0.52 -42.77
C ASP A 276 21.07 -0.06 -42.12
N GLU A 277 21.27 -0.92 -41.15
CA GLU A 277 20.19 -1.46 -40.31
C GLU A 277 20.33 -0.91 -38.92
N VAL A 278 19.24 -0.37 -38.36
CA VAL A 278 19.22 0.26 -37.04
C VAL A 278 18.17 -0.36 -36.15
N VAL A 279 18.49 -0.53 -34.86
CA VAL A 279 17.52 -0.90 -33.85
C VAL A 279 17.09 0.35 -33.12
N LEU A 280 15.79 0.62 -33.15
CA LEU A 280 15.18 1.71 -32.43
C LEU A 280 14.48 1.21 -31.18
N SER A 281 14.69 1.89 -30.07
CA SER A 281 13.97 1.69 -28.83
C SER A 281 13.01 2.84 -28.56
N GLY A 282 11.87 2.54 -27.96
CA GLY A 282 10.91 3.53 -27.52
C GLY A 282 9.54 2.95 -27.22
N ARG A 283 8.57 3.82 -26.93
CA ARG A 283 7.21 3.35 -26.75
C ARG A 283 6.67 2.77 -28.06
N ARG A 284 5.96 1.65 -27.93
CA ARG A 284 5.36 0.94 -29.07
C ARG A 284 4.56 1.87 -29.99
N GLU A 285 3.81 2.81 -29.43
CA GLU A 285 3.01 3.80 -30.19
C GLU A 285 3.86 4.71 -31.07
N PHE A 286 5.14 4.91 -30.76
CA PHE A 286 6.07 5.72 -31.54
C PHE A 286 6.93 4.89 -32.48
N ALA A 287 7.16 3.62 -32.13
CA ALA A 287 8.02 2.73 -32.92
C ALA A 287 7.25 2.00 -34.04
N ILE A 288 5.93 1.88 -33.94
CA ILE A 288 5.09 1.30 -35.00
C ILE A 288 4.79 2.34 -36.06
N GLY A 289 4.95 2.00 -37.33
CA GLY A 289 4.66 2.87 -38.47
C GLY A 289 5.84 3.75 -38.92
N GLU A 290 7.03 3.58 -38.35
CA GLU A 290 8.25 4.23 -38.84
C GLU A 290 8.80 3.58 -40.14
N GLU A 291 8.27 2.42 -40.51
CA GLU A 291 8.54 1.78 -41.81
C GLU A 291 8.20 2.70 -43.00
N ASP A 292 7.19 3.53 -42.91
CA ASP A 292 6.81 4.50 -43.93
C ASP A 292 7.85 5.62 -44.09
N TRP A 293 8.67 5.89 -43.05
CA TRP A 293 9.62 6.99 -43.07
C TRP A 293 11.08 6.55 -43.05
N ILE A 294 11.45 5.53 -42.22
CA ILE A 294 12.84 5.02 -42.13
C ILE A 294 13.11 4.04 -43.27
N GLY A 295 12.21 3.09 -43.47
CA GLY A 295 12.29 1.97 -44.39
C GLY A 295 11.77 0.68 -43.79
N GLU A 296 11.95 -0.44 -44.49
CA GLU A 296 11.40 -1.74 -44.13
C GLU A 296 11.77 -2.19 -42.70
N GLU A 297 10.77 -2.62 -41.90
CA GLU A 297 11.03 -3.32 -40.63
C GLU A 297 11.64 -4.71 -40.93
N ILE A 298 12.76 -5.02 -40.30
CA ILE A 298 13.45 -6.29 -40.47
C ILE A 298 13.39 -7.12 -39.19
N VAL A 299 13.23 -8.44 -39.34
CA VAL A 299 13.29 -9.38 -38.22
C VAL A 299 14.65 -10.06 -38.25
N ASP A 300 15.63 -9.49 -37.54
CA ASP A 300 16.98 -10.05 -37.45
C ASP A 300 17.28 -10.45 -35.99
N PRO A 301 17.32 -11.77 -35.68
CA PRO A 301 17.63 -12.25 -34.35
C PRO A 301 19.00 -11.80 -33.84
N GLN A 302 20.01 -11.67 -34.70
CA GLN A 302 21.37 -11.27 -34.27
C GLN A 302 21.41 -9.79 -33.89
N LEU A 303 20.70 -8.96 -34.65
CA LEU A 303 20.63 -7.53 -34.40
C LEU A 303 19.80 -7.20 -33.13
N LEU A 304 18.79 -8.02 -32.83
CA LEU A 304 17.91 -7.87 -31.67
C LEU A 304 18.37 -8.64 -30.42
N ASP A 305 19.45 -9.45 -30.51
CA ASP A 305 20.00 -10.21 -29.38
C ASP A 305 20.94 -9.33 -28.54
N PHE A 306 20.35 -8.58 -27.62
CA PHE A 306 21.07 -7.79 -26.60
C PHE A 306 20.32 -7.76 -25.27
N PRO A 307 21.06 -7.62 -24.15
CA PRO A 307 20.44 -7.66 -22.83
C PRO A 307 19.65 -6.37 -22.53
N VAL A 308 18.35 -6.51 -22.40
CA VAL A 308 17.46 -5.48 -21.87
C VAL A 308 17.23 -5.75 -20.37
N GLU A 309 17.39 -4.76 -19.54
CA GLU A 309 17.19 -4.89 -18.11
C GLU A 309 15.99 -4.06 -17.67
N VAL A 310 15.18 -4.63 -16.78
CA VAL A 310 14.13 -3.94 -16.04
C VAL A 310 14.61 -3.79 -14.62
N LEU A 311 14.89 -2.56 -14.19
CA LEU A 311 15.55 -2.29 -12.92
C LEU A 311 14.71 -1.36 -12.05
N PRO A 312 14.25 -1.80 -10.89
CA PRO A 312 13.63 -0.91 -9.92
C PRO A 312 14.70 -0.05 -9.24
N VAL A 313 14.52 1.26 -9.32
CA VAL A 313 15.45 2.27 -8.77
C VAL A 313 14.71 3.15 -7.78
N MET A 314 15.14 3.11 -6.52
CA MET A 314 14.61 3.98 -5.48
C MET A 314 15.27 5.36 -5.56
N ILE A 315 14.48 6.39 -5.71
CA ILE A 315 14.96 7.77 -5.73
C ILE A 315 15.51 8.15 -4.35
N HIS A 316 16.78 8.50 -4.32
CA HIS A 316 17.47 8.90 -3.09
C HIS A 316 18.12 10.28 -3.20
N LYS A 317 18.63 10.65 -4.37
CA LYS A 317 19.33 11.93 -4.54
C LYS A 317 18.34 13.09 -4.46
N LYS A 318 18.64 14.05 -3.56
CA LYS A 318 17.82 15.24 -3.28
C LYS A 318 17.45 16.08 -4.51
N PRO A 319 18.33 16.28 -5.53
CA PRO A 319 18.00 17.08 -6.69
C PRO A 319 16.77 16.58 -7.48
N TYR A 320 16.48 15.29 -7.38
CA TYR A 320 15.34 14.66 -8.08
C TYR A 320 14.09 14.51 -7.20
N SER A 321 14.17 14.85 -5.92
CA SER A 321 13.02 14.90 -5.02
C SER A 321 12.19 16.15 -5.26
N ASN A 322 10.87 15.98 -5.29
CA ASN A 322 9.90 17.03 -5.60
C ASN A 322 10.04 17.59 -7.04
N GLN A 323 10.54 16.76 -7.95
CA GLN A 323 10.64 17.12 -9.37
C GLN A 323 9.55 16.41 -10.18
N LYS A 324 9.15 17.07 -11.27
CA LYS A 324 8.22 16.45 -12.23
C LYS A 324 8.91 15.33 -13.00
N LEU A 325 8.18 14.30 -13.35
CA LEU A 325 8.71 13.18 -14.14
C LEU A 325 9.32 13.64 -15.47
N ASP A 326 8.72 14.64 -16.12
CA ASP A 326 9.23 15.23 -17.36
C ASP A 326 10.64 15.83 -17.18
N PHE A 327 10.91 16.49 -16.04
CA PHE A 327 12.24 16.99 -15.72
C PHE A 327 13.28 15.86 -15.63
N ILE A 328 12.92 14.74 -14.97
CA ILE A 328 13.82 13.58 -14.85
C ILE A 328 14.07 12.96 -16.22
N ARG A 329 13.02 12.82 -17.04
CA ARG A 329 13.12 12.25 -18.39
C ARG A 329 14.02 13.04 -19.33
N ARG A 330 14.18 14.35 -19.11
CA ARG A 330 15.03 15.23 -19.96
C ARG A 330 16.50 15.22 -19.57
N GLN A 331 16.86 14.53 -18.49
CA GLN A 331 18.27 14.44 -18.08
C GLN A 331 19.06 13.57 -19.08
N SER A 332 20.31 13.92 -19.32
CA SER A 332 21.19 13.22 -20.26
C SER A 332 21.37 11.73 -19.92
N PHE A 333 21.41 11.40 -18.63
CA PHE A 333 21.54 10.00 -18.19
C PHE A 333 20.27 9.16 -18.40
N MET A 334 19.15 9.76 -18.81
CA MET A 334 17.91 9.07 -19.19
C MET A 334 17.82 8.81 -20.71
N HIS A 335 18.93 9.01 -21.44
CA HIS A 335 19.01 8.63 -22.84
C HIS A 335 18.91 7.10 -22.94
N GLY A 336 18.11 6.57 -23.87
CA GLY A 336 17.84 5.14 -24.02
C GLY A 336 17.08 4.48 -22.86
N VAL A 337 16.72 5.23 -21.81
CA VAL A 337 16.03 4.70 -20.61
C VAL A 337 14.58 5.17 -20.56
N SER A 338 13.68 4.22 -20.44
CA SER A 338 12.25 4.45 -20.28
C SER A 338 11.80 4.11 -18.87
N ILE A 339 10.77 4.85 -18.37
CA ILE A 339 10.14 4.59 -17.08
C ILE A 339 8.83 3.87 -17.34
N ARG A 340 8.76 2.61 -16.91
CA ARG A 340 7.60 1.74 -17.09
C ARG A 340 6.57 1.94 -15.99
N ARG A 341 7.01 2.02 -14.73
CA ARG A 341 6.15 2.05 -13.54
C ARG A 341 6.74 2.94 -12.46
N ILE A 342 5.88 3.53 -11.64
CA ILE A 342 6.28 4.27 -10.46
C ILE A 342 5.54 3.67 -9.27
N LYS A 343 6.28 3.22 -8.26
CA LYS A 343 5.72 2.74 -6.99
C LYS A 343 6.01 3.72 -5.88
N ARG A 344 4.99 4.06 -5.12
CA ARG A 344 5.06 4.88 -3.91
C ARG A 344 4.50 4.09 -2.73
N ALA A 345 5.38 3.64 -1.82
CA ALA A 345 5.04 2.74 -0.71
C ALA A 345 4.29 1.47 -1.15
N GLY A 346 4.73 0.86 -2.24
CA GLY A 346 4.12 -0.36 -2.77
C GLY A 346 2.81 -0.14 -3.54
N ILE A 347 2.34 1.11 -3.69
CA ILE A 347 1.17 1.48 -4.48
C ILE A 347 1.64 2.05 -5.81
N ASP A 348 1.07 1.55 -6.91
CA ASP A 348 1.34 2.09 -8.23
C ASP A 348 0.72 3.48 -8.35
N ILE A 349 1.52 4.45 -8.83
CA ILE A 349 1.05 5.80 -9.12
C ILE A 349 1.18 6.08 -10.62
N PRO A 350 0.32 6.94 -11.18
CA PRO A 350 0.29 7.23 -12.61
C PRO A 350 1.62 7.77 -13.15
N VAL A 351 2.06 7.24 -14.30
CA VAL A 351 3.34 7.61 -14.97
C VAL A 351 3.11 8.76 -15.94
N PHE A 352 2.77 9.96 -15.42
CA PHE A 352 2.50 11.15 -16.23
C PHE A 352 3.67 12.13 -16.21
N ALA A 353 3.77 12.98 -17.24
CA ALA A 353 4.81 14.00 -17.34
C ALA A 353 4.85 14.93 -16.11
N GLN A 354 3.68 15.27 -15.56
CA GLN A 354 3.51 16.15 -14.42
C GLN A 354 3.51 15.44 -13.05
N THR A 355 3.61 14.10 -13.04
CA THR A 355 3.70 13.36 -11.77
C THR A 355 4.95 13.80 -11.01
N THR A 356 4.76 14.25 -9.79
CA THR A 356 5.88 14.65 -8.91
C THR A 356 6.53 13.41 -8.33
N ILE A 357 7.83 13.31 -8.48
CA ILE A 357 8.67 12.22 -7.96
C ILE A 357 9.36 12.67 -6.69
N ASP A 358 9.41 11.81 -5.70
CA ASP A 358 10.01 12.09 -4.41
C ASP A 358 11.03 11.04 -3.99
N CYS A 359 11.92 11.43 -3.06
CA CYS A 359 12.79 10.46 -2.41
C CYS A 359 11.97 9.34 -1.75
N GLY A 360 12.34 8.08 -2.04
CA GLY A 360 11.63 6.88 -1.61
C GLY A 360 10.60 6.36 -2.60
N ASP A 361 10.34 7.06 -3.72
CA ASP A 361 9.62 6.46 -4.86
C ASP A 361 10.54 5.49 -5.57
N THR A 362 9.97 4.39 -6.06
CA THR A 362 10.69 3.42 -6.88
C THR A 362 10.25 3.57 -8.33
N LEU A 363 11.20 3.91 -9.21
CA LEU A 363 11.00 3.95 -10.65
C LEU A 363 11.44 2.62 -11.26
N GLU A 364 10.60 1.99 -12.03
CA GLU A 364 10.95 0.80 -12.81
C GLU A 364 11.50 1.27 -14.17
N LEU A 365 12.84 1.24 -14.28
CA LEU A 365 13.56 1.66 -15.48
C LEU A 365 13.70 0.49 -16.45
N VAL A 366 13.57 0.74 -17.74
CA VAL A 366 13.70 -0.25 -18.82
C VAL A 366 14.61 0.31 -19.91
N GLY A 367 15.58 -0.45 -20.35
CA GLY A 367 16.51 -0.08 -21.41
C GLY A 367 17.69 -1.03 -21.48
N LEU A 368 18.73 -0.66 -22.22
CA LEU A 368 20.00 -1.40 -22.24
C LEU A 368 20.60 -1.45 -20.85
N LYS A 369 21.11 -2.60 -20.45
CA LYS A 369 21.68 -2.83 -19.11
C LYS A 369 22.63 -1.73 -18.66
N LYS A 370 23.57 -1.32 -19.52
CA LYS A 370 24.59 -0.29 -19.24
C LYS A 370 23.97 1.07 -18.97
N GLU A 371 22.95 1.45 -19.74
CA GLU A 371 22.27 2.74 -19.63
C GLU A 371 21.36 2.78 -18.41
N VAL A 372 20.61 1.71 -18.18
CA VAL A 372 19.76 1.58 -17.00
C VAL A 372 20.59 1.60 -15.70
N GLU A 373 21.75 0.90 -15.66
CA GLU A 373 22.65 0.95 -14.50
C GLU A 373 23.27 2.34 -14.31
N SER A 374 23.60 3.05 -15.39
CA SER A 374 24.11 4.43 -15.34
C SER A 374 23.03 5.38 -14.80
N ALA A 375 21.82 5.33 -15.35
CA ALA A 375 20.69 6.13 -14.89
C ALA A 375 20.34 5.84 -13.42
N ALA A 376 20.41 4.58 -13.02
CA ALA A 376 20.15 4.16 -11.65
C ALA A 376 21.14 4.77 -10.65
N LYS A 377 22.44 4.81 -10.96
CA LYS A 377 23.47 5.45 -10.13
C LYS A 377 23.24 6.96 -9.96
N GLU A 378 22.71 7.61 -11.00
CA GLU A 378 22.40 9.03 -10.96
C GLU A 378 21.11 9.33 -10.19
N LEU A 379 20.09 8.51 -10.29
CA LEU A 379 18.80 8.71 -9.61
C LEU A 379 18.84 8.30 -8.14
N GLY A 380 19.52 7.21 -7.82
CA GLY A 380 19.53 6.71 -6.46
C GLY A 380 20.07 5.30 -6.31
N TYR A 381 19.28 4.45 -5.68
CA TYR A 381 19.66 3.08 -5.36
C TYR A 381 18.93 2.09 -6.23
N ILE A 382 19.69 1.15 -6.76
CA ILE A 382 19.17 -0.03 -7.40
C ILE A 382 18.57 -0.91 -6.30
N ASP A 383 17.26 -1.06 -6.32
CA ASP A 383 16.54 -1.97 -5.42
C ASP A 383 16.41 -3.32 -6.12
N ARG A 384 17.56 -3.98 -6.33
CA ARG A 384 17.55 -5.31 -6.94
C ARG A 384 16.72 -6.24 -6.05
N PRO A 385 15.70 -6.92 -6.59
CA PRO A 385 14.94 -7.87 -5.81
C PRO A 385 15.89 -8.91 -5.22
N THR A 386 16.03 -8.90 -3.91
CA THR A 386 16.71 -9.96 -3.18
C THR A 386 15.67 -10.93 -2.67
N ASN A 387 15.99 -12.20 -2.69
CA ASN A 387 15.13 -13.24 -2.12
C ASN A 387 15.35 -13.41 -0.61
N ALA A 388 16.31 -12.67 -0.03
CA ALA A 388 16.68 -12.77 1.37
C ALA A 388 16.24 -11.54 2.16
N THR A 389 15.62 -11.79 3.32
CA THR A 389 15.25 -10.76 4.31
C THR A 389 16.40 -10.52 5.27
N ASP A 390 16.71 -9.26 5.55
CA ASP A 390 17.63 -8.92 6.65
C ASP A 390 16.96 -9.17 8.01
N MET A 391 17.06 -10.42 8.48
CA MET A 391 16.47 -10.84 9.76
C MET A 391 17.14 -10.18 10.95
N THR A 392 18.41 -9.76 10.83
CA THR A 392 19.10 -8.98 11.87
C THR A 392 18.40 -7.64 12.07
N PHE A 393 18.06 -6.97 10.96
CA PHE A 393 17.35 -5.70 10.99
C PHE A 393 15.93 -5.84 11.57
N VAL A 394 15.20 -6.89 11.19
CA VAL A 394 13.87 -7.19 11.74
C VAL A 394 13.93 -7.47 13.24
N GLY A 395 14.82 -8.39 13.66
CA GLY A 395 14.98 -8.78 15.06
C GLY A 395 15.40 -7.63 15.97
N LEU A 396 16.40 -6.84 15.54
CA LEU A 396 16.83 -5.65 16.29
C LEU A 396 15.73 -4.59 16.34
N GLY A 397 14.99 -4.39 15.25
CA GLY A 397 13.89 -3.44 15.21
C GLY A 397 12.79 -3.79 16.21
N ILE A 398 12.36 -5.06 16.24
CA ILE A 398 11.34 -5.55 17.19
C ILE A 398 11.87 -5.48 18.63
N LEU A 399 13.11 -5.91 18.88
CA LEU A 399 13.73 -5.89 20.21
C LEU A 399 13.79 -4.45 20.76
N LEU A 400 14.36 -3.51 20.00
CA LEU A 400 14.49 -2.12 20.43
C LEU A 400 13.11 -1.46 20.60
N GLY A 401 12.19 -1.74 19.68
CA GLY A 401 10.81 -1.27 19.78
C GLY A 401 10.11 -1.82 21.02
N GLY A 402 10.22 -3.11 21.28
CA GLY A 402 9.67 -3.76 22.47
C GLY A 402 10.22 -3.17 23.77
N ILE A 403 11.55 -2.96 23.86
CA ILE A 403 12.19 -2.32 25.03
C ILE A 403 11.63 -0.91 25.24
N ILE A 404 11.60 -0.08 24.18
CA ILE A 404 11.07 1.30 24.26
C ILE A 404 9.59 1.29 24.64
N GLY A 405 8.81 0.38 24.05
CA GLY A 405 7.40 0.25 24.33
C GLY A 405 7.07 -0.23 25.75
N ALA A 406 7.96 -1.01 26.35
CA ALA A 406 7.82 -1.46 27.73
C ALA A 406 8.15 -0.38 28.77
N LEU A 407 8.81 0.74 28.36
CA LEU A 407 9.10 1.84 29.27
C LEU A 407 7.81 2.57 29.63
N ALA A 408 7.42 2.52 30.89
CA ALA A 408 6.26 3.21 31.42
C ALA A 408 6.66 4.56 32.02
N ILE A 409 5.95 5.62 31.59
CA ILE A 409 6.02 6.95 32.22
C ILE A 409 4.85 7.07 33.17
N HIS A 410 5.10 7.34 34.44
CA HIS A 410 4.04 7.53 35.43
C HIS A 410 3.57 8.99 35.43
N ILE A 411 2.32 9.22 35.02
CA ILE A 411 1.67 10.52 35.07
C ILE A 411 0.47 10.42 36.02
N GLY A 412 0.51 11.19 37.12
CA GLY A 412 -0.56 11.15 38.11
C GLY A 412 -0.79 9.80 38.80
N GLY A 413 0.27 8.94 38.86
CA GLY A 413 0.19 7.59 39.45
C GLY A 413 -0.28 6.50 38.47
N VAL A 414 -0.66 6.86 37.24
CA VAL A 414 -1.05 5.91 36.19
C VAL A 414 0.16 5.62 35.31
N PRO A 415 0.58 4.34 35.14
CA PRO A 415 1.63 3.98 34.20
C PRO A 415 1.11 4.09 32.77
N ILE A 416 1.64 5.05 32.01
CA ILE A 416 1.37 5.20 30.57
C ILE A 416 2.56 4.62 29.82
N SER A 417 2.33 3.56 29.06
CA SER A 417 3.34 2.98 28.18
C SER A 417 2.72 2.70 26.79
N PRO A 418 3.52 2.80 25.71
CA PRO A 418 3.05 2.40 24.38
C PRO A 418 2.74 0.91 24.24
N SER A 419 3.05 0.09 25.25
CA SER A 419 3.15 -1.37 25.23
C SER A 419 4.27 -1.88 24.29
N THR A 420 4.67 -3.14 24.45
CA THR A 420 5.66 -3.76 23.54
C THR A 420 5.19 -3.75 22.10
N SER A 421 3.90 -3.91 21.89
CA SER A 421 3.24 -3.90 20.57
C SER A 421 3.29 -2.53 19.91
N GLY A 422 2.92 -1.46 20.63
CA GLY A 422 3.03 -0.09 20.13
C GLY A 422 4.48 0.30 19.87
N GLY A 423 5.41 -0.16 20.71
CA GLY A 423 6.85 0.03 20.50
C GLY A 423 7.34 -0.64 19.21
N ALA A 424 6.90 -1.86 18.91
CA ALA A 424 7.24 -2.55 17.66
C ALA A 424 6.71 -1.81 16.42
N LEU A 425 5.50 -1.24 16.49
CA LEU A 425 4.96 -0.39 15.42
C LEU A 425 5.82 0.85 15.19
N ILE A 426 6.18 1.58 16.27
CA ILE A 426 7.00 2.79 16.19
C ILE A 426 8.39 2.46 15.64
N ALA A 427 9.00 1.37 16.10
CA ALA A 427 10.28 0.90 15.56
C ALA A 427 10.15 0.57 14.06
N GLY A 428 9.11 -0.13 13.66
CA GLY A 428 8.82 -0.39 12.25
C GLY A 428 8.77 0.91 11.44
N LEU A 429 8.03 1.93 11.88
CA LEU A 429 7.95 3.24 11.22
C LEU A 429 9.33 3.88 11.05
N VAL A 430 10.13 3.92 12.12
CA VAL A 430 11.47 4.53 12.11
C VAL A 430 12.43 3.74 11.22
N PHE A 431 12.44 2.42 11.33
CA PHE A 431 13.30 1.54 10.55
C PHE A 431 12.94 1.55 9.05
N GLY A 432 11.65 1.57 8.71
CA GLY A 432 11.19 1.73 7.34
C GLY A 432 11.59 3.08 6.74
N TRP A 433 11.43 4.16 7.51
CA TRP A 433 11.91 5.48 7.12
C TRP A 433 13.43 5.52 6.98
N TRP A 434 14.18 4.94 7.91
CA TRP A 434 15.64 4.87 7.85
C TRP A 434 16.09 4.11 6.60
N ARG A 435 15.50 2.96 6.32
CA ARG A 435 15.74 2.20 5.08
C ARG A 435 15.51 3.06 3.83
N SER A 436 14.45 3.87 3.78
CA SER A 436 14.19 4.77 2.65
C SER A 436 15.24 5.89 2.47
N LYS A 437 16.03 6.17 3.51
CA LYS A 437 17.13 7.13 3.49
C LYS A 437 18.48 6.48 3.22
N ARG A 438 18.69 5.26 3.70
CA ARG A 438 19.93 4.49 3.58
C ARG A 438 19.62 3.05 3.20
N PRO A 439 19.38 2.79 1.91
CA PRO A 439 18.95 1.48 1.42
C PRO A 439 20.02 0.38 1.41
N THR A 440 21.17 0.60 2.02
CA THR A 440 22.24 -0.40 2.18
C THR A 440 21.94 -1.45 3.26
N PHE A 441 21.00 -1.17 4.19
CA PHE A 441 20.65 -2.05 5.30
C PHE A 441 19.15 -2.29 5.35
N GLY A 442 18.75 -3.41 5.96
CA GLY A 442 17.38 -3.68 6.30
C GLY A 442 16.48 -3.95 5.12
N GLN A 443 17.00 -4.59 4.08
CA GLN A 443 16.18 -4.98 2.95
C GLN A 443 15.24 -6.10 3.33
N ILE A 444 13.93 -5.83 3.18
CA ILE A 444 12.87 -6.81 3.37
C ILE A 444 12.11 -6.86 2.04
N PRO A 445 12.19 -7.97 1.28
CA PRO A 445 11.45 -8.15 0.04
C PRO A 445 9.94 -7.95 0.23
N GLU A 446 9.24 -7.49 -0.80
CA GLU A 446 7.77 -7.33 -0.73
C GLU A 446 7.05 -8.63 -0.37
N SER A 447 7.55 -9.77 -0.89
CA SER A 447 7.06 -11.11 -0.56
C SER A 447 7.23 -11.44 0.92
N SER A 448 8.37 -11.12 1.51
CA SER A 448 8.63 -11.32 2.93
C SER A 448 7.81 -10.38 3.80
N LEU A 449 7.66 -9.10 3.43
CA LEU A 449 6.76 -8.16 4.09
C LEU A 449 5.32 -8.65 4.04
N TRP A 450 4.89 -9.19 2.89
CA TRP A 450 3.56 -9.78 2.76
C TRP A 450 3.37 -10.96 3.72
N VAL A 451 4.37 -11.86 3.81
CA VAL A 451 4.34 -13.00 4.75
C VAL A 451 4.29 -12.51 6.19
N LEU A 452 5.20 -11.64 6.61
CA LEU A 452 5.24 -11.12 7.98
C LEU A 452 3.93 -10.42 8.37
N ASN A 453 3.37 -9.63 7.45
CA ASN A 453 2.12 -8.91 7.68
C ASN A 453 0.92 -9.87 7.72
N ASN A 454 0.75 -10.73 6.71
CA ASN A 454 -0.44 -11.57 6.60
C ASN A 454 -0.37 -12.78 7.53
N VAL A 455 0.77 -13.46 7.63
CA VAL A 455 0.94 -14.59 8.55
C VAL A 455 0.92 -14.09 10.00
N GLY A 456 1.67 -13.02 10.30
CA GLY A 456 1.68 -12.42 11.64
C GLY A 456 0.28 -12.04 12.12
N LEU A 457 -0.47 -11.28 11.31
CA LEU A 457 -1.83 -10.88 11.64
C LEU A 457 -2.77 -12.09 11.79
N ASN A 458 -2.79 -12.99 10.80
CA ASN A 458 -3.77 -14.07 10.81
C ASN A 458 -3.46 -15.16 11.83
N MET A 459 -2.18 -15.41 12.15
CA MET A 459 -1.80 -16.26 13.30
C MET A 459 -2.28 -15.65 14.62
N PHE A 460 -2.03 -14.35 14.82
CA PHE A 460 -2.54 -13.62 15.98
C PHE A 460 -4.07 -13.72 16.08
N ILE A 461 -4.80 -13.42 14.99
CA ILE A 461 -6.26 -13.46 14.95
C ILE A 461 -6.81 -14.89 15.15
N ALA A 462 -6.14 -15.91 14.63
CA ALA A 462 -6.51 -17.30 14.88
C ALA A 462 -6.43 -17.65 16.37
N VAL A 463 -5.34 -17.26 17.04
CA VAL A 463 -5.19 -17.46 18.49
C VAL A 463 -6.25 -16.70 19.27
N VAL A 464 -6.51 -15.42 18.93
CA VAL A 464 -7.58 -14.62 19.55
C VAL A 464 -8.94 -15.29 19.37
N GLY A 465 -9.26 -15.77 18.17
CA GLY A 465 -10.51 -16.47 17.89
C GLY A 465 -10.66 -17.77 18.69
N ILE A 466 -9.62 -18.60 18.73
CA ILE A 466 -9.62 -19.85 19.48
C ILE A 466 -9.79 -19.58 20.98
N SER A 467 -9.09 -18.60 21.54
CA SER A 467 -9.17 -18.26 22.96
C SER A 467 -10.52 -17.66 23.34
N ALA A 468 -11.13 -16.85 22.48
CA ALA A 468 -12.44 -16.27 22.71
C ALA A 468 -13.62 -17.23 22.42
N GLY A 469 -13.35 -18.38 21.78
CA GLY A 469 -14.38 -19.31 21.33
C GLY A 469 -15.45 -19.66 22.36
N PRO A 470 -15.09 -20.09 23.58
CA PRO A 470 -16.06 -20.49 24.58
C PRO A 470 -17.07 -19.37 24.97
N SER A 471 -16.62 -18.12 25.06
CA SER A 471 -17.44 -16.97 25.47
C SER A 471 -18.12 -16.23 24.30
N PHE A 472 -17.69 -16.47 23.06
CA PHE A 472 -18.11 -15.69 21.89
C PHE A 472 -19.63 -15.76 21.63
N VAL A 473 -20.22 -16.96 21.67
CA VAL A 473 -21.66 -17.14 21.39
C VAL A 473 -22.53 -16.43 22.43
N GLN A 474 -22.12 -16.44 23.70
CA GLN A 474 -22.82 -15.73 24.77
C GLN A 474 -22.72 -14.23 24.55
N GLY A 475 -21.53 -13.68 24.33
CA GLY A 475 -21.35 -12.27 24.05
C GLY A 475 -22.12 -11.77 22.82
N LEU A 476 -22.17 -12.59 21.76
CA LEU A 476 -22.95 -12.25 20.57
C LEU A 476 -24.46 -12.17 20.85
N LYS A 477 -25.00 -13.03 21.71
CA LYS A 477 -26.43 -12.99 22.10
C LYS A 477 -26.75 -11.76 22.98
N GLU A 478 -25.84 -11.37 23.87
CA GLU A 478 -26.04 -10.28 24.82
C GLU A 478 -25.98 -8.90 24.16
N VAL A 479 -24.95 -8.66 23.32
CA VAL A 479 -24.66 -7.31 22.79
C VAL A 479 -24.68 -7.21 21.26
N GLY A 480 -24.72 -8.33 20.54
CA GLY A 480 -24.50 -8.39 19.09
C GLY A 480 -25.42 -7.50 18.23
N PRO A 481 -26.75 -7.52 18.37
CA PRO A 481 -27.64 -6.71 17.54
C PRO A 481 -27.41 -5.20 17.71
N MET A 482 -27.19 -4.75 18.95
CA MET A 482 -26.94 -3.35 19.25
C MET A 482 -25.56 -2.93 18.77
N LEU A 483 -24.55 -3.78 18.94
CA LEU A 483 -23.20 -3.55 18.41
C LEU A 483 -23.20 -3.36 16.89
N PHE A 484 -24.03 -4.09 16.13
CA PHE A 484 -24.15 -3.90 14.69
C PHE A 484 -24.64 -2.49 14.32
N ILE A 485 -25.71 -2.03 15.00
CA ILE A 485 -26.28 -0.68 14.77
C ILE A 485 -25.27 0.39 15.16
N ILE A 486 -24.68 0.27 16.34
CA ILE A 486 -23.67 1.23 16.84
C ILE A 486 -22.42 1.18 15.98
N GLY A 487 -22.00 0.01 15.50
CA GLY A 487 -20.92 -0.16 14.54
C GLY A 487 -21.19 0.53 13.20
N ALA A 488 -22.44 0.47 12.72
CA ALA A 488 -22.83 1.19 11.51
C ALA A 488 -22.74 2.72 11.69
N LEU A 489 -23.14 3.23 12.86
CA LEU A 489 -22.98 4.66 13.21
C LEU A 489 -21.50 5.03 13.37
N ALA A 490 -20.72 4.24 14.12
CA ALA A 490 -19.29 4.46 14.33
C ALA A 490 -18.48 4.38 13.02
N THR A 491 -19.00 3.71 12.00
CA THR A 491 -18.45 3.67 10.65
C THR A 491 -18.85 4.89 9.83
N SER A 492 -20.15 5.18 9.77
CA SER A 492 -20.74 6.16 8.84
C SER A 492 -20.46 7.60 9.26
N LEU A 493 -20.60 7.92 10.56
CA LEU A 493 -20.43 9.29 11.03
C LEU A 493 -19.02 9.86 10.79
N PRO A 494 -17.91 9.14 11.08
CA PRO A 494 -16.57 9.61 10.74
C PRO A 494 -16.35 9.76 9.22
N LEU A 495 -16.94 8.90 8.39
CA LEU A 495 -16.83 9.02 6.94
C LEU A 495 -17.51 10.29 6.42
N LEU A 496 -18.72 10.58 6.92
CA LEU A 496 -19.43 11.82 6.59
C LEU A 496 -18.66 13.05 7.07
N LEU A 497 -18.14 13.01 8.29
CA LEU A 497 -17.28 14.06 8.83
C LEU A 497 -16.06 14.27 7.93
N GLY A 498 -15.38 13.19 7.52
CA GLY A 498 -14.23 13.24 6.63
C GLY A 498 -14.56 13.90 5.29
N LEU A 499 -15.68 13.55 4.66
CA LEU A 499 -16.13 14.17 3.40
C LEU A 499 -16.44 15.67 3.58
N ILE A 500 -17.04 16.06 4.69
CA ILE A 500 -17.30 17.47 5.04
C ILE A 500 -15.98 18.21 5.24
N LEU A 501 -15.06 17.67 6.04
CA LEU A 501 -13.73 18.26 6.24
C LEU A 501 -12.96 18.41 4.94
N ALA A 502 -12.92 17.36 4.11
CA ALA A 502 -12.23 17.38 2.82
C ALA A 502 -12.74 18.47 1.89
N ARG A 503 -14.09 18.62 1.83
CA ARG A 503 -14.74 19.56 0.91
C ARG A 503 -14.69 21.02 1.41
N TYR A 504 -15.03 21.27 2.68
CA TYR A 504 -15.28 22.62 3.18
C TYR A 504 -14.09 23.23 3.94
N VAL A 505 -13.34 22.40 4.67
CA VAL A 505 -12.20 22.86 5.50
C VAL A 505 -10.92 22.83 4.68
N PHE A 506 -10.55 21.65 4.16
CA PHE A 506 -9.30 21.48 3.41
C PHE A 506 -9.44 21.82 1.93
N LYS A 507 -10.67 21.91 1.43
CA LYS A 507 -10.98 22.24 0.02
C LYS A 507 -10.20 21.37 -0.98
N PHE A 508 -10.07 20.09 -0.67
CA PHE A 508 -9.40 19.16 -1.55
C PHE A 508 -10.15 19.00 -2.88
N HIS A 509 -9.39 18.72 -3.92
CA HIS A 509 -9.96 18.33 -5.18
C HIS A 509 -10.89 17.12 -5.02
N PRO A 510 -12.07 17.04 -5.67
CA PRO A 510 -13.05 15.97 -5.46
C PRO A 510 -12.46 14.56 -5.59
N ALA A 511 -11.59 14.34 -6.58
CA ALA A 511 -10.89 13.08 -6.77
C ALA A 511 -10.02 12.69 -5.58
N LEU A 512 -9.27 13.65 -5.01
CA LEU A 512 -8.41 13.44 -3.84
C LEU A 512 -9.22 13.28 -2.55
N SER A 513 -10.36 13.96 -2.42
CA SER A 513 -11.20 13.93 -1.21
C SER A 513 -11.66 12.52 -0.84
N LEU A 514 -12.09 11.74 -1.84
CA LEU A 514 -12.52 10.34 -1.63
C LEU A 514 -11.32 9.47 -1.21
N GLY A 515 -10.19 9.62 -1.90
CA GLY A 515 -8.97 8.89 -1.57
C GLY A 515 -8.43 9.24 -0.18
N CYS A 516 -8.37 10.52 0.18
CA CYS A 516 -7.95 10.97 1.52
C CYS A 516 -8.85 10.40 2.62
N THR A 517 -10.18 10.39 2.39
CA THR A 517 -11.14 9.85 3.36
C THR A 517 -10.99 8.34 3.53
N ALA A 518 -10.83 7.60 2.42
CA ALA A 518 -10.56 6.16 2.46
C ALA A 518 -9.24 5.84 3.15
N GLY A 519 -8.19 6.62 2.86
CA GLY A 519 -6.86 6.44 3.46
C GLY A 519 -6.85 6.68 4.95
N ALA A 520 -7.40 7.80 5.43
CA ALA A 520 -7.46 8.12 6.86
C ALA A 520 -8.22 7.05 7.69
N ARG A 521 -9.10 6.28 7.04
CA ARG A 521 -9.84 5.16 7.60
C ARG A 521 -9.20 3.79 7.33
N THR A 522 -8.02 3.75 6.72
CA THR A 522 -7.28 2.53 6.38
C THR A 522 -8.06 1.49 5.55
N THR A 523 -9.12 1.92 4.85
CA THR A 523 -10.00 1.02 4.12
C THR A 523 -9.62 0.88 2.64
N THR A 524 -8.82 -0.15 2.32
CA THR A 524 -8.40 -0.46 0.95
C THR A 524 -9.57 -0.93 0.09
N ALA A 525 -10.54 -1.64 0.70
CA ALA A 525 -11.74 -2.08 -0.01
C ALA A 525 -12.58 -0.89 -0.53
N ALA A 526 -12.67 0.19 0.26
CA ALA A 526 -13.36 1.39 -0.19
C ALA A 526 -12.59 2.12 -1.29
N LEU A 527 -11.25 2.14 -1.25
CA LEU A 527 -10.46 2.71 -2.35
C LEU A 527 -10.74 1.98 -3.67
N GLY A 528 -10.72 0.65 -3.68
CA GLY A 528 -11.07 -0.14 -4.87
C GLY A 528 -12.48 0.15 -5.38
N ALA A 529 -13.47 0.22 -4.49
CA ALA A 529 -14.85 0.57 -4.86
C ALA A 529 -14.98 2.00 -5.41
N ILE A 530 -14.21 2.96 -4.89
CA ILE A 530 -14.16 4.33 -5.42
C ILE A 530 -13.56 4.32 -6.83
N GLN A 531 -12.41 3.68 -7.02
CA GLN A 531 -11.73 3.61 -8.32
C GLN A 531 -12.63 2.99 -9.39
N GLU A 532 -13.32 1.89 -9.07
CA GLU A 532 -14.30 1.27 -9.96
C GLU A 532 -15.46 2.22 -10.29
N ALA A 533 -16.02 2.91 -9.28
CA ALA A 533 -17.14 3.82 -9.48
C ALA A 533 -16.79 5.05 -10.33
N VAL A 534 -15.59 5.61 -10.14
CA VAL A 534 -15.14 6.81 -10.87
C VAL A 534 -14.41 6.48 -12.18
N GLY A 535 -13.97 5.22 -12.37
CA GLY A 535 -13.20 4.77 -13.53
C GLY A 535 -11.81 5.41 -13.61
N SER A 536 -11.13 5.63 -12.46
CA SER A 536 -9.86 6.33 -12.40
C SER A 536 -9.04 5.92 -11.19
N GLU A 537 -7.70 5.87 -11.34
CA GLU A 537 -6.75 5.62 -10.24
C GLU A 537 -6.40 6.90 -9.45
N THR A 538 -6.84 8.05 -9.89
CA THR A 538 -6.51 9.35 -9.28
C THR A 538 -6.80 9.43 -7.77
N PRO A 539 -7.85 8.80 -7.22
CA PRO A 539 -8.09 8.77 -5.77
C PRO A 539 -6.92 8.20 -4.96
N SER A 540 -6.10 7.31 -5.54
CA SER A 540 -4.93 6.74 -4.85
C SER A 540 -3.89 7.79 -4.45
N LEU A 541 -3.81 8.92 -5.15
CA LEU A 541 -2.90 10.01 -4.82
C LEU A 541 -3.20 10.64 -3.45
N GLY A 542 -4.49 10.75 -3.09
CA GLY A 542 -4.91 11.21 -1.77
C GLY A 542 -4.79 10.13 -0.69
N TYR A 543 -4.92 8.87 -1.07
CA TYR A 543 -4.94 7.73 -0.17
C TYR A 543 -3.61 7.48 0.54
N THR A 544 -2.48 7.57 -0.16
CA THR A 544 -1.18 7.07 0.33
C THR A 544 -0.70 7.72 1.63
N VAL A 545 -0.70 9.05 1.70
CA VAL A 545 -0.24 9.80 2.89
C VAL A 545 -1.24 9.64 4.03
N THR A 546 -2.53 9.79 3.74
CA THR A 546 -3.58 9.69 4.76
C THR A 546 -3.70 8.29 5.33
N TYR A 547 -3.43 7.24 4.52
CA TYR A 547 -3.36 5.85 4.99
C TYR A 547 -2.24 5.64 6.00
N ALA A 548 -1.04 6.18 5.74
CA ALA A 548 0.08 6.02 6.67
C ALA A 548 -0.19 6.67 8.02
N VAL A 549 -0.75 7.90 8.01
CA VAL A 549 -1.14 8.62 9.23
C VAL A 549 -2.30 7.91 9.94
N GLY A 550 -3.34 7.55 9.18
CA GLY A 550 -4.52 6.85 9.70
C GLY A 550 -4.15 5.53 10.37
N ASN A 551 -3.35 4.71 9.70
CA ASN A 551 -2.92 3.42 10.24
C ASN A 551 -2.14 3.57 11.55
N THR A 552 -1.28 4.58 11.65
CA THR A 552 -0.52 4.84 12.88
C THR A 552 -1.42 5.34 14.01
N LEU A 553 -2.23 6.37 13.77
CA LEU A 553 -3.05 6.99 14.81
C LEU A 553 -4.18 6.07 15.29
N LEU A 554 -4.87 5.35 14.38
CA LEU A 554 -5.94 4.45 14.76
C LEU A 554 -5.45 3.27 15.61
N ILE A 555 -4.22 2.78 15.39
CA ILE A 555 -3.61 1.76 16.26
C ILE A 555 -3.36 2.34 17.65
N ILE A 556 -2.80 3.55 17.73
CA ILE A 556 -2.56 4.24 19.01
C ILE A 556 -3.88 4.49 19.76
N TRP A 557 -4.98 4.78 19.03
CA TRP A 557 -6.30 4.95 19.62
C TRP A 557 -6.82 3.69 20.31
N GLY A 558 -6.28 2.51 20.01
CA GLY A 558 -6.54 1.28 20.76
C GLY A 558 -6.13 1.39 22.23
N VAL A 559 -4.99 2.04 22.52
CA VAL A 559 -4.56 2.34 23.89
C VAL A 559 -5.47 3.39 24.49
N VAL A 560 -5.69 4.48 23.75
CA VAL A 560 -6.42 5.66 24.25
C VAL A 560 -7.87 5.32 24.60
N ILE A 561 -8.58 4.55 23.76
CA ILE A 561 -9.99 4.20 24.01
C ILE A 561 -10.15 3.35 25.28
N VAL A 562 -9.21 2.42 25.53
CA VAL A 562 -9.19 1.62 26.75
C VAL A 562 -9.02 2.50 27.99
N LEU A 563 -8.07 3.46 27.93
CA LEU A 563 -7.80 4.37 29.05
C LEU A 563 -8.91 5.41 29.28
N LEU A 564 -9.68 5.78 28.24
CA LEU A 564 -10.78 6.75 28.36
C LEU A 564 -12.07 6.13 28.92
N ILE A 565 -12.24 4.82 28.76
CA ILE A 565 -13.45 4.11 29.23
C ILE A 565 -13.25 3.50 30.63
N ASN A 566 -11.99 3.22 31.01
CA ASN A 566 -11.64 2.68 32.32
C ASN A 566 -11.50 3.83 33.34
#